data_22523a3d6cd662845fd624ade44a26f3
#
_entry.id   22523a3d6cd662845fd624ade44a26f3
#
_cell.length_a   1.000
_cell.length_b   1.000
_cell.length_c   1.000
_cell.angle_alpha   90.00
_cell.angle_beta   90.00
_cell.angle_gamma   90.00
#
_symmetry.space_group_name_H-M   'P 1'
#
loop_
_entity.id
_entity.type
_entity.pdbx_description
1 polymer ?
#
loop_
_entity_poly.entity_id
_entity_poly.type
_entity_poly.pdbx_seq_one_letter_code
_entity_poly.pdbx_strand_id
1 'polypeptide(L)'
;MREYNLFIIKKEYYDYYKKNPLFLFDILKKLYTLKEDFNYGISLYSQLCERVNLFTLRHFINKKYNLDNNKTFYIDQSFIEIRHTRIIVRSKNQLIIDELNEYNKYIFVCDFINNDYFYLNKLKYS
;
A
#
# COMPACT_ATOMS: atom_id res chain seq x y z
N MET A 1 -16.77 6.18 -2.05
CA MET A 1 -15.64 5.67 -1.23
C MET A 1 -14.53 5.22 -2.17
N ARG A 2 -13.33 5.76 -1.97
CA ARG A 2 -12.18 5.42 -2.83
C ARG A 2 -11.46 4.18 -2.28
N GLU A 3 -10.90 3.40 -3.19
CA GLU A 3 -10.07 2.24 -2.83
C GLU A 3 -8.61 2.56 -3.15
N TYR A 4 -7.77 2.49 -2.13
CA TYR A 4 -6.33 2.70 -2.26
C TYR A 4 -5.60 1.38 -2.04
N ASN A 5 -4.65 1.11 -2.92
CA ASN A 5 -3.74 -0.02 -2.78
C ASN A 5 -2.37 0.52 -2.38
N LEU A 6 -1.88 0.10 -1.21
CA LEU A 6 -0.62 0.56 -0.66
C LEU A 6 0.42 -0.55 -0.79
N PHE A 7 1.53 -0.22 -1.45
CA PHE A 7 2.63 -1.15 -1.67
C PHE A 7 3.85 -0.68 -0.90
N ILE A 8 4.52 -1.60 -0.22
CA ILE A 8 5.82 -1.31 0.41
C ILE A 8 6.88 -1.62 -0.63
N ILE A 9 7.48 -0.59 -1.19
CA ILE A 9 8.45 -0.73 -2.27
C ILE A 9 9.82 -1.03 -1.69
N LYS A 10 10.54 -1.97 -2.27
CA LYS A 10 11.91 -2.24 -1.88
C LYS A 10 12.75 -0.97 -2.07
N LYS A 11 13.63 -0.69 -1.12
CA LYS A 11 14.41 0.56 -1.10
C LYS A 11 15.09 0.87 -2.41
N GLU A 12 15.71 -0.14 -3.05
CA GLU A 12 16.42 0.01 -4.31
C GLU A 12 15.53 0.51 -5.44
N TYR A 13 14.30 -0.01 -5.51
CA TYR A 13 13.32 0.42 -6.52
C TYR A 13 12.63 1.72 -6.13
N TYR A 14 12.42 1.96 -4.85
CA TYR A 14 11.90 3.23 -4.35
C TYR A 14 12.81 4.37 -4.78
N ASP A 15 14.12 4.22 -4.56
CA ASP A 15 15.09 5.25 -4.94
C ASP A 15 15.16 5.41 -6.46
N TYR A 16 15.07 4.29 -7.20
CA TYR A 16 15.11 4.32 -8.67
C TYR A 16 13.90 5.05 -9.27
N TYR A 17 12.69 4.78 -8.77
CA TYR A 17 11.46 5.36 -9.31
C TYR A 17 11.03 6.64 -8.62
N LYS A 18 11.81 7.15 -7.69
CA LYS A 18 11.45 8.34 -6.91
C LYS A 18 11.11 9.55 -7.78
N LYS A 19 11.82 9.73 -8.89
CA LYS A 19 11.60 10.84 -9.84
C LYS A 19 10.61 10.48 -10.94
N ASN A 20 10.24 9.22 -11.08
CA ASN A 20 9.37 8.73 -12.14
C ASN A 20 8.26 7.84 -11.58
N PRO A 21 7.40 8.38 -10.70
CA PRO A 21 6.35 7.57 -10.06
C PRO A 21 5.34 6.99 -11.05
N LEU A 22 5.16 7.62 -12.21
CA LEU A 22 4.24 7.11 -13.23
C LEU A 22 4.67 5.72 -13.73
N PHE A 23 5.97 5.50 -13.93
CA PHE A 23 6.45 4.19 -14.38
C PHE A 23 6.15 3.10 -13.34
N LEU A 24 6.36 3.41 -12.07
CA LEU A 24 6.04 2.47 -11.00
C LEU A 24 4.54 2.20 -10.95
N PHE A 25 3.72 3.23 -11.06
CA PHE A 25 2.26 3.09 -11.09
C PHE A 25 1.82 2.20 -12.25
N ASP A 26 2.37 2.42 -13.44
CA ASP A 26 2.00 1.63 -14.63
C ASP A 26 2.35 0.15 -14.46
N ILE A 27 3.52 -0.15 -13.89
CA ILE A 27 3.91 -1.54 -13.61
C ILE A 27 2.94 -2.18 -12.62
N LEU A 28 2.65 -1.51 -11.51
CA LEU A 28 1.76 -2.03 -10.49
C LEU A 28 0.32 -2.19 -11.00
N LYS A 29 -0.13 -1.28 -11.85
CA LYS A 29 -1.45 -1.38 -12.46
C LYS A 29 -1.55 -2.59 -13.38
N LYS A 30 -0.52 -2.88 -14.17
CA LYS A 30 -0.47 -4.09 -15.01
C LYS A 30 -0.53 -5.35 -14.16
N LEU A 31 0.24 -5.38 -13.05
CA LEU A 31 0.20 -6.52 -12.12
C LEU A 31 -1.18 -6.69 -11.49
N TYR A 32 -1.81 -5.59 -11.12
CA TYR A 32 -3.15 -5.59 -10.54
C TYR A 32 -4.20 -6.18 -11.51
N THR A 33 -4.04 -5.96 -12.81
CA THR A 33 -4.98 -6.43 -13.82
C THR A 33 -4.67 -7.84 -14.34
N LEU A 34 -3.52 -8.41 -14.01
CA LEU A 34 -3.15 -9.77 -14.39
C LEU A 34 -3.91 -10.80 -13.57
N LYS A 35 -5.05 -11.25 -14.08
CA LYS A 35 -5.87 -12.25 -13.39
C LYS A 35 -5.54 -13.68 -13.81
N GLU A 36 -4.98 -13.88 -15.00
CA GLU A 36 -4.74 -15.20 -15.59
C GLU A 36 -3.35 -15.76 -15.30
N ASP A 37 -2.36 -14.89 -15.03
CA ASP A 37 -0.98 -15.28 -14.71
C ASP A 37 -0.65 -14.97 -13.27
N PHE A 38 -1.37 -15.61 -12.37
CA PHE A 38 -1.27 -15.35 -10.94
C PHE A 38 0.17 -15.53 -10.40
N ASN A 39 0.83 -16.62 -10.79
CA ASN A 39 2.20 -16.89 -10.33
C ASN A 39 3.20 -15.87 -10.87
N TYR A 40 3.03 -15.45 -12.11
CA TYR A 40 3.87 -14.42 -12.72
C TYR A 40 3.68 -13.07 -12.03
N GLY A 41 2.42 -12.70 -11.76
CA GLY A 41 2.11 -11.47 -11.04
C GLY A 41 2.71 -11.43 -9.64
N ILE A 42 2.62 -12.54 -8.88
CA ILE A 42 3.22 -12.64 -7.55
C ILE A 42 4.72 -12.51 -7.63
N SER A 43 5.37 -13.14 -8.62
CA SER A 43 6.80 -13.06 -8.79
C SER A 43 7.27 -11.61 -9.03
N LEU A 44 6.56 -10.86 -9.86
CA LEU A 44 6.86 -9.45 -10.12
C LEU A 44 6.65 -8.58 -8.87
N TYR A 45 5.56 -8.80 -8.15
CA TYR A 45 5.35 -8.10 -6.87
C TYR A 45 6.51 -8.36 -5.91
N SER A 46 6.98 -9.61 -5.84
CA SER A 46 8.08 -10.00 -4.95
C SER A 46 9.40 -9.36 -5.35
N GLN A 47 9.59 -9.02 -6.63
CA GLN A 47 10.77 -8.30 -7.08
C GLN A 47 10.74 -6.82 -6.67
N LEU A 48 9.59 -6.18 -6.80
CA LEU A 48 9.43 -4.73 -6.59
C LEU A 48 9.10 -4.37 -5.15
N CYS A 49 8.34 -5.22 -4.47
CA CYS A 49 7.72 -4.89 -3.21
C CYS A 49 8.20 -5.81 -2.10
N GLU A 50 8.31 -5.25 -0.90
CA GLU A 50 8.43 -6.05 0.30
C GLU A 50 7.09 -6.74 0.57
N ARG A 51 7.18 -7.99 1.04
CA ARG A 51 6.00 -8.69 1.52
C ARG A 51 5.46 -7.97 2.75
N VAL A 52 4.16 -7.74 2.80
CA VAL A 52 3.53 -7.13 3.96
C VAL A 52 3.60 -8.11 5.14
N ASN A 53 4.24 -7.68 6.22
CA ASN A 53 4.32 -8.49 7.43
C ASN A 53 3.04 -8.28 8.24
N LEU A 54 2.17 -9.28 8.21
CA LEU A 54 0.88 -9.24 8.88
C LEU A 54 1.02 -8.98 10.39
N PHE A 55 2.02 -9.58 11.02
CA PHE A 55 2.25 -9.44 12.45
C PHE A 55 2.60 -8.02 12.85
N THR A 56 3.59 -7.44 12.20
CA THR A 56 4.07 -6.09 12.56
C THR A 56 3.02 -5.03 12.23
N LEU A 57 2.35 -5.17 11.10
CA LEU A 57 1.31 -4.20 10.71
C LEU A 57 0.09 -4.30 11.62
N ARG A 58 -0.34 -5.51 11.95
CA ARG A 58 -1.44 -5.73 12.88
C ARG A 58 -1.12 -5.14 14.26
N HIS A 59 0.10 -5.36 14.73
CA HIS A 59 0.54 -4.79 16.01
C HIS A 59 0.52 -3.26 15.98
N PHE A 60 0.99 -2.67 14.89
CA PHE A 60 0.98 -1.22 14.70
C PHE A 60 -0.44 -0.66 14.76
N ILE A 61 -1.37 -1.28 14.02
CA ILE A 61 -2.77 -0.83 13.97
C ILE A 61 -3.44 -1.00 15.34
N ASN A 62 -3.25 -2.14 15.99
CA ASN A 62 -3.84 -2.41 17.29
C ASN A 62 -3.34 -1.44 18.36
N LYS A 63 -2.05 -1.15 18.35
CA LYS A 63 -1.45 -0.19 19.30
C LYS A 63 -1.99 1.21 19.11
N LYS A 64 -2.19 1.62 17.84
CA LYS A 64 -2.65 2.96 17.52
C LYS A 64 -4.15 3.16 17.79
N TYR A 65 -4.96 2.15 17.51
CA TYR A 65 -6.43 2.25 17.55
C TYR A 65 -7.09 1.34 18.60
N ASN A 66 -6.32 0.55 19.31
CA ASN A 66 -6.79 -0.37 20.34
C ASN A 66 -7.85 -1.35 19.81
N LEU A 67 -7.53 -2.04 18.72
CA LEU A 67 -8.44 -2.95 18.01
C LEU A 67 -8.05 -4.43 18.20
N ASP A 68 -8.97 -5.33 17.82
CA ASP A 68 -8.76 -6.77 17.84
C ASP A 68 -7.79 -7.25 16.76
N ASN A 69 -7.27 -8.48 16.93
CA ASN A 69 -6.29 -9.10 16.05
C ASN A 69 -6.94 -9.71 14.78
N ASN A 70 -7.39 -8.89 13.86
CA ASN A 70 -7.98 -9.33 12.59
C ASN A 70 -7.16 -8.87 11.40
N LYS A 71 -7.38 -9.50 10.22
CA LYS A 71 -6.79 -9.05 8.95
C LYS A 71 -7.53 -7.86 8.35
N THR A 72 -8.73 -7.60 8.85
CA THR A 72 -9.64 -6.59 8.36
C THR A 72 -10.04 -5.69 9.51
N PHE A 73 -9.92 -4.40 9.30
CA PHE A 73 -10.18 -3.41 10.34
C PHE A 73 -11.17 -2.36 9.85
N TYR A 74 -12.09 -1.96 10.75
CA TYR A 74 -12.95 -0.79 10.53
C TYR A 74 -12.52 0.30 11.48
N ILE A 75 -12.09 1.43 10.94
CA ILE A 75 -11.62 2.57 11.73
C ILE A 75 -12.21 3.84 11.11
N ASP A 76 -13.00 4.58 11.88
CA ASP A 76 -13.59 5.87 11.45
C ASP A 76 -14.23 5.80 10.05
N GLN A 77 -15.07 4.77 9.82
CA GLN A 77 -15.73 4.52 8.54
C GLN A 77 -14.78 4.16 7.40
N SER A 78 -13.55 3.82 7.73
CA SER A 78 -12.57 3.30 6.79
C SER A 78 -12.40 1.81 6.99
N PHE A 79 -12.08 1.12 5.89
CA PHE A 79 -11.91 -0.32 5.88
C PHE A 79 -10.47 -0.62 5.45
N ILE A 80 -9.75 -1.39 6.27
CA ILE A 80 -8.38 -1.80 5.99
C ILE A 80 -8.32 -3.32 5.86
N GLU A 81 -7.80 -3.80 4.74
CA GLU A 81 -7.57 -5.22 4.50
C GLU A 81 -6.08 -5.44 4.24
N ILE A 82 -5.47 -6.40 4.95
CA ILE A 82 -4.05 -6.70 4.83
C ILE A 82 -3.87 -7.94 3.96
N ARG A 83 -3.09 -7.82 2.89
CA ARG A 83 -2.71 -8.93 2.02
C ARG A 83 -1.19 -9.05 1.99
N HIS A 84 -0.68 -10.18 1.47
CA HIS A 84 0.77 -10.42 1.40
C HIS A 84 1.49 -9.41 0.51
N THR A 85 0.84 -8.97 -0.56
CA THR A 85 1.45 -8.09 -1.55
C THR A 85 1.18 -6.61 -1.30
N ARG A 86 0.11 -6.29 -0.57
CA ARG A 86 -0.33 -4.91 -0.39
C ARG A 86 -1.31 -4.73 0.75
N ILE A 87 -1.55 -3.49 1.10
CA ILE A 87 -2.59 -3.09 2.04
C ILE A 87 -3.68 -2.41 1.24
N ILE A 88 -4.93 -2.83 1.41
CA ILE A 88 -6.08 -2.21 0.74
C ILE A 88 -6.81 -1.34 1.75
N VAL A 89 -7.01 -0.07 1.41
CA VAL A 89 -7.75 0.87 2.25
C VAL A 89 -8.92 1.44 1.44
N ARG A 90 -10.13 1.22 1.92
CA ARG A 90 -11.34 1.85 1.36
C ARG A 90 -11.79 2.93 2.31
N SER A 91 -11.77 4.18 1.86
CA SER A 91 -12.03 5.32 2.73
C SER A 91 -12.56 6.52 1.95
N LYS A 92 -13.29 7.39 2.64
CA LYS A 92 -13.72 8.67 2.10
C LYS A 92 -12.67 9.77 2.25
N ASN A 93 -11.66 9.53 3.10
CA ASN A 93 -10.59 10.49 3.36
C ASN A 93 -9.24 9.78 3.46
N GLN A 94 -8.16 10.54 3.58
CA GLN A 94 -6.81 10.01 3.60
C GLN A 94 -6.19 9.91 4.99
N LEU A 95 -6.91 10.18 6.05
CA LEU A 95 -6.35 10.24 7.40
C LEU A 95 -5.63 8.94 7.81
N ILE A 96 -6.28 7.79 7.59
CA ILE A 96 -5.71 6.50 7.94
C ILE A 96 -4.49 6.19 7.09
N ILE A 97 -4.53 6.54 5.80
CA ILE A 97 -3.40 6.35 4.90
C ILE A 97 -2.21 7.17 5.38
N ASP A 98 -2.43 8.43 5.74
CA ASP A 98 -1.36 9.31 6.23
C ASP A 98 -0.73 8.77 7.52
N GLU A 99 -1.53 8.17 8.39
CA GLU A 99 -1.04 7.57 9.62
C GLU A 99 -0.16 6.36 9.37
N LEU A 100 -0.39 5.60 8.31
CA LEU A 100 0.43 4.44 7.94
C LEU A 100 1.86 4.86 7.53
N ASN A 101 2.10 6.13 7.25
CA ASN A 101 3.44 6.64 6.99
C ASN A 101 4.39 6.40 8.18
N GLU A 102 3.86 6.35 9.39
CA GLU A 102 4.65 6.03 10.58
C GLU A 102 5.09 4.57 10.63
N TYR A 103 4.33 3.68 9.96
CA TYR A 103 4.65 2.26 9.91
C TYR A 103 5.83 1.97 9.00
N ASN A 104 5.87 2.58 7.82
CA ASN A 104 6.92 2.33 6.83
C ASN A 104 7.08 3.55 5.92
N LYS A 105 8.31 3.96 5.65
CA LYS A 105 8.59 5.15 4.84
C LYS A 105 8.64 4.88 3.32
N TYR A 106 8.53 3.62 2.91
CA TYR A 106 8.62 3.23 1.50
C TYR A 106 7.27 2.87 0.90
N ILE A 107 6.20 3.42 1.44
CA ILE A 107 4.84 3.14 0.95
C ILE A 107 4.52 3.98 -0.28
N PHE A 108 4.09 3.30 -1.35
CA PHE A 108 3.56 3.90 -2.56
C PHE A 108 2.06 3.63 -2.64
N VAL A 109 1.26 4.68 -2.76
CA VAL A 109 -0.19 4.60 -2.75
C VAL A 109 -0.72 4.67 -4.18
N CYS A 110 -1.57 3.73 -4.55
CA CYS A 110 -2.20 3.68 -5.87
C CYS A 110 -3.73 3.66 -5.75
N ASP A 111 -4.38 4.52 -6.49
CA ASP A 111 -5.81 4.43 -6.78
C ASP A 111 -5.95 4.06 -8.26
N PHE A 112 -6.13 2.78 -8.54
CA PHE A 112 -6.16 2.27 -9.92
C PHE A 112 -7.42 2.68 -10.68
N ILE A 113 -8.49 2.96 -9.97
CA ILE A 113 -9.76 3.36 -10.60
C ILE A 113 -9.66 4.79 -11.12
N ASN A 114 -9.09 5.69 -10.32
CA ASN A 114 -8.98 7.10 -10.66
C ASN A 114 -7.63 7.49 -11.25
N ASN A 115 -6.74 6.52 -11.48
CA ASN A 115 -5.38 6.75 -12.00
C ASN A 115 -4.61 7.77 -11.18
N ASP A 116 -4.72 7.68 -9.86
CA ASP A 116 -4.02 8.54 -8.93
C ASP A 116 -2.96 7.73 -8.16
N TYR A 117 -1.83 8.37 -7.85
CA TYR A 117 -0.72 7.72 -7.17
C TYR A 117 0.18 8.75 -6.50
N PHE A 118 0.80 8.34 -5.39
CA PHE A 118 1.76 9.20 -4.69
C PHE A 118 2.60 8.37 -3.73
N TYR A 119 3.80 8.86 -3.42
CA TYR A 119 4.61 8.33 -2.34
C TYR A 119 4.11 8.93 -1.02
N LEU A 120 3.79 8.05 -0.07
CA LEU A 120 3.22 8.49 1.20
C LEU A 120 4.17 9.38 1.98
N ASN A 121 5.46 9.09 1.94
CA ASN A 121 6.50 9.83 2.67
C ASN A 121 6.81 11.20 2.05
N LYS A 122 6.20 11.55 0.94
CA LYS A 122 6.42 12.82 0.24
C LYS A 122 6.15 14.03 1.12
N LEU A 123 5.18 13.94 2.02
CA LEU A 123 4.77 15.04 2.88
C LEU A 123 5.87 15.50 3.85
N LYS A 124 6.89 14.66 4.10
CA LYS A 124 7.98 15.01 5.00
C LYS A 124 9.02 15.95 4.38
N TYR A 125 8.97 16.15 3.09
CA TYR A 125 9.95 16.96 2.35
C TYR A 125 9.38 18.26 1.81
N SER A 126 8.16 18.55 2.15
CA SER A 126 7.49 19.78 1.72
C SER A 126 7.73 20.92 2.69
#